data_039205c3735cf6247c0c67ffc8318e3b
#
_entry.id   039205c3735cf6247c0c67ffc8318e3b
#
_cell.length_a   1.000
_cell.length_b   1.000
_cell.length_c   1.000
_cell.angle_alpha   90.00
_cell.angle_beta   90.00
_cell.angle_gamma   90.00
#
_symmetry.space_group_name_H-M   'P 1'
#
loop_
_entity.id
_entity.type
_entity.pdbx_description
1 polymer ?
#
loop_
_entity_poly.entity_id
_entity_poly.type
_entity_poly.pdbx_seq_one_letter_code
_entity_poly.pdbx_strand_id
1 'polypeptide(L)'
;MTRSAFSWALFAPLMLSLHAEAADIALYPTGPDQDSAFLRFINAADRPLQLLAEGSRASLKLEGTHAVSDYLPVPANQPIKGTLERNGNSQPLDIQVAAGEFASVIALPDSAQGIRQVVIREQPDDFNSLRASLAFISADPACTQAGLRAAGKNTDLFKEVADGSVQRRAINPVNLSVQLVCAQTNVGAPLDLGQLKAGERYSVVLLPGANGPYLLLATDVLAH
;
A
#
# COMPACT_ATOMS: atom_id res chain seq x y z
N MET A 1 19.31 -99.65 -15.38
CA MET A 1 20.15 -98.51 -15.84
C MET A 1 19.20 -97.46 -16.32
N THR A 2 18.77 -96.52 -15.45
CA THR A 2 17.87 -95.45 -15.80
C THR A 2 18.38 -94.17 -15.12
N ARG A 3 18.84 -93.26 -15.94
CA ARG A 3 19.37 -91.96 -15.52
C ARG A 3 18.19 -90.96 -15.36
N SER A 4 18.04 -90.47 -14.16
CA SER A 4 17.08 -89.42 -13.82
C SER A 4 17.71 -88.05 -14.12
N ALA A 5 17.13 -87.24 -14.97
CA ALA A 5 17.56 -85.86 -15.25
C ALA A 5 16.77 -84.88 -14.33
N PHE A 6 17.54 -84.20 -13.51
CA PHE A 6 17.00 -83.14 -12.65
C PHE A 6 17.00 -81.78 -13.42
N SER A 7 15.85 -81.25 -13.75
CA SER A 7 15.68 -79.88 -14.32
C SER A 7 15.65 -78.85 -13.20
N TRP A 8 16.62 -77.98 -13.18
CA TRP A 8 16.61 -76.77 -12.33
C TRP A 8 15.89 -75.67 -13.06
N ALA A 9 14.77 -75.27 -12.50
CA ALA A 9 14.04 -74.07 -12.92
C ALA A 9 14.68 -72.86 -12.23
N LEU A 10 15.26 -71.95 -13.01
CA LEU A 10 15.71 -70.62 -12.54
C LEU A 10 14.50 -69.73 -12.32
N PHE A 11 14.25 -69.40 -11.06
CA PHE A 11 13.28 -68.34 -10.69
C PHE A 11 14.05 -67.02 -10.69
N ALA A 12 13.79 -66.13 -11.65
CA ALA A 12 14.28 -64.77 -11.67
C ALA A 12 13.30 -63.88 -10.87
N PRO A 13 13.76 -63.17 -9.84
CA PRO A 13 12.88 -62.19 -9.15
C PRO A 13 12.69 -60.96 -10.01
N LEU A 14 11.43 -60.69 -10.36
CA LEU A 14 11.01 -59.44 -11.02
C LEU A 14 11.07 -58.33 -9.99
N MET A 15 12.11 -57.49 -10.06
CA MET A 15 12.20 -56.25 -9.24
C MET A 15 11.23 -55.24 -9.82
N LEU A 16 10.05 -55.06 -9.19
CA LEU A 16 9.18 -53.89 -9.42
C LEU A 16 9.87 -52.69 -8.81
N SER A 17 10.38 -51.80 -9.66
CA SER A 17 10.82 -50.49 -9.27
C SER A 17 9.57 -49.62 -8.99
N LEU A 18 9.22 -49.43 -7.71
CA LEU A 18 8.26 -48.42 -7.27
C LEU A 18 8.94 -47.07 -7.50
N HIS A 19 8.55 -46.37 -8.56
CA HIS A 19 8.86 -44.97 -8.73
C HIS A 19 7.96 -44.22 -7.75
N ALA A 20 8.52 -43.75 -6.64
CA ALA A 20 7.89 -42.74 -5.81
C ALA A 20 7.90 -41.42 -6.60
N GLU A 21 6.77 -41.03 -7.19
CA GLU A 21 6.56 -39.69 -7.65
C GLU A 21 6.52 -38.81 -6.40
N ALA A 22 7.54 -37.98 -6.20
CA ALA A 22 7.52 -36.91 -5.23
C ALA A 22 6.40 -35.96 -5.69
N ALA A 23 5.28 -35.95 -4.95
CA ALA A 23 4.26 -34.94 -5.15
C ALA A 23 4.91 -33.58 -4.89
N ASP A 24 4.99 -32.76 -5.93
CA ASP A 24 5.42 -31.36 -5.83
C ASP A 24 4.33 -30.62 -5.05
N ILE A 25 4.49 -30.55 -3.74
CA ILE A 25 3.61 -29.75 -2.88
C ILE A 25 4.02 -28.31 -3.13
N ALA A 26 3.30 -27.64 -4.02
CA ALA A 26 3.38 -26.20 -4.15
C ALA A 26 3.03 -25.58 -2.79
N LEU A 27 4.03 -25.26 -1.99
CA LEU A 27 3.90 -24.65 -0.65
C LEU A 27 3.22 -23.27 -0.71
N TYR A 28 3.16 -22.67 -1.88
CA TYR A 28 2.40 -21.45 -2.18
C TYR A 28 1.88 -21.55 -3.62
N PRO A 29 0.69 -21.04 -3.94
CA PRO A 29 0.25 -20.88 -5.32
C PRO A 29 0.99 -19.70 -5.96
N THR A 30 2.32 -19.82 -6.08
CA THR A 30 3.14 -18.93 -6.87
C THR A 30 3.15 -19.45 -8.30
N GLY A 31 2.04 -19.23 -9.01
CA GLY A 31 2.14 -19.20 -10.46
C GLY A 31 3.09 -18.06 -10.85
N PRO A 32 3.92 -18.18 -11.90
CA PRO A 32 4.85 -17.15 -12.32
C PRO A 32 4.20 -15.82 -12.75
N ASP A 33 2.88 -15.71 -12.68
CA ASP A 33 2.10 -14.60 -13.24
C ASP A 33 1.36 -13.74 -12.22
N GLN A 34 1.58 -13.90 -10.90
CA GLN A 34 0.86 -13.10 -9.89
C GLN A 34 1.78 -12.45 -8.88
N ASP A 35 2.74 -11.68 -9.35
CA ASP A 35 3.35 -10.68 -8.48
C ASP A 35 2.26 -9.70 -8.05
N SER A 36 2.13 -9.48 -6.75
CA SER A 36 1.16 -8.54 -6.20
C SER A 36 1.77 -7.14 -6.10
N ALA A 37 0.94 -6.15 -6.36
CA ALA A 37 1.17 -4.75 -6.04
C ALA A 37 0.09 -4.30 -5.04
N PHE A 38 0.26 -3.13 -4.43
CA PHE A 38 -0.62 -2.68 -3.36
C PHE A 38 -1.14 -1.27 -3.67
N LEU A 39 -2.46 -1.12 -3.71
CA LEU A 39 -3.11 0.13 -4.09
C LEU A 39 -4.05 0.60 -2.98
N ARG A 40 -3.93 1.84 -2.55
CA ARG A 40 -4.91 2.47 -1.67
C ARG A 40 -5.47 3.74 -2.26
N PHE A 41 -6.61 4.16 -1.74
CA PHE A 41 -7.31 5.36 -2.14
C PHE A 41 -7.48 6.30 -0.95
N ILE A 42 -7.34 7.61 -1.23
CA ILE A 42 -7.45 8.67 -0.23
C ILE A 42 -8.42 9.72 -0.76
N ASN A 43 -9.48 9.99 -0.01
CA ASN A 43 -10.40 11.07 -0.28
C ASN A 43 -9.96 12.34 0.46
N ALA A 44 -9.50 13.32 -0.27
CA ALA A 44 -9.05 14.62 0.28
C ALA A 44 -10.16 15.68 0.35
N ALA A 45 -11.42 15.29 0.35
CA ALA A 45 -12.54 16.20 0.44
C ALA A 45 -13.55 15.76 1.50
N ASP A 46 -14.31 16.70 2.05
CA ASP A 46 -15.36 16.44 3.04
C ASP A 46 -16.58 15.68 2.47
N ARG A 47 -16.67 15.60 1.14
CA ARG A 47 -17.76 14.90 0.44
C ARG A 47 -17.39 13.45 0.16
N PRO A 48 -18.35 12.52 0.23
CA PRO A 48 -18.09 11.12 -0.06
C PRO A 48 -17.48 10.93 -1.45
N LEU A 49 -16.48 10.07 -1.54
CA LEU A 49 -15.90 9.57 -2.77
C LEU A 49 -16.31 8.11 -2.95
N GLN A 50 -16.80 7.76 -4.12
CA GLN A 50 -17.08 6.39 -4.51
C GLN A 50 -16.11 5.97 -5.60
N LEU A 51 -15.49 4.81 -5.42
CA LEU A 51 -14.68 4.15 -6.44
C LEU A 51 -15.48 2.97 -6.98
N LEU A 52 -15.59 2.88 -8.30
CA LEU A 52 -16.22 1.77 -9.02
C LEU A 52 -15.15 1.06 -9.86
N ALA A 53 -14.96 -0.24 -9.65
CA ALA A 53 -14.01 -1.02 -10.43
C ALA A 53 -14.63 -1.38 -11.79
N GLU A 54 -13.89 -1.19 -12.89
CA GLU A 54 -14.34 -1.57 -14.23
C GLU A 54 -14.53 -3.09 -14.35
N GLY A 55 -15.61 -3.50 -15.02
CA GLY A 55 -15.91 -4.92 -15.21
C GLY A 55 -16.38 -5.67 -13.96
N SER A 56 -16.62 -4.98 -12.85
CA SER A 56 -17.03 -5.55 -11.56
C SER A 56 -18.20 -4.77 -10.97
N ARG A 57 -18.89 -5.36 -10.00
CA ARG A 57 -19.85 -4.66 -9.13
C ARG A 57 -19.21 -4.15 -7.84
N ALA A 58 -17.89 -4.36 -7.67
CA ALA A 58 -17.20 -3.92 -6.49
C ALA A 58 -17.15 -2.38 -6.43
N SER A 59 -17.50 -1.84 -5.29
CA SER A 59 -17.40 -0.41 -5.02
C SER A 59 -16.79 -0.17 -3.64
N LEU A 60 -16.03 0.92 -3.54
CA LEU A 60 -15.43 1.38 -2.30
C LEU A 60 -15.90 2.80 -2.03
N LYS A 61 -16.45 3.06 -0.84
CA LYS A 61 -16.87 4.39 -0.41
C LYS A 61 -15.91 4.94 0.63
N LEU A 62 -15.41 6.14 0.42
CA LEU A 62 -14.48 6.83 1.32
C LEU A 62 -15.11 8.13 1.81
N GLU A 63 -15.33 8.23 3.12
CA GLU A 63 -15.92 9.40 3.77
C GLU A 63 -15.57 9.49 5.26
N GLY A 64 -15.50 10.70 5.81
CA GLY A 64 -15.32 10.93 7.25
C GLY A 64 -14.09 10.24 7.81
N THR A 65 -14.29 9.40 8.82
CA THR A 65 -13.21 8.61 9.46
C THR A 65 -12.63 7.50 8.58
N HIS A 66 -13.29 7.17 7.47
CA HIS A 66 -12.87 6.19 6.47
C HIS A 66 -12.45 6.88 5.17
N ALA A 67 -11.81 8.05 5.27
CA ALA A 67 -11.31 8.79 4.11
C ALA A 67 -10.10 8.11 3.45
N VAL A 68 -9.47 7.14 4.10
CA VAL A 68 -8.34 6.35 3.59
C VAL A 68 -8.73 4.88 3.60
N SER A 69 -8.51 4.18 2.49
CA SER A 69 -8.65 2.72 2.45
C SER A 69 -7.41 2.02 2.98
N ASP A 70 -7.54 0.75 3.33
CA ASP A 70 -6.41 -0.15 3.43
C ASP A 70 -5.74 -0.30 2.05
N TYR A 71 -4.52 -0.86 2.04
CA TYR A 71 -3.87 -1.25 0.80
C TYR A 71 -4.50 -2.52 0.25
N LEU A 72 -5.14 -2.41 -0.91
CA LEU A 72 -5.76 -3.50 -1.65
C LEU A 72 -4.69 -4.24 -2.46
N PRO A 73 -4.54 -5.55 -2.33
CA PRO A 73 -3.68 -6.31 -3.23
C PRO A 73 -4.28 -6.30 -4.64
N VAL A 74 -3.46 -5.98 -5.63
CA VAL A 74 -3.86 -5.90 -7.04
C VAL A 74 -2.83 -6.64 -7.91
N PRO A 75 -3.20 -7.15 -9.10
CA PRO A 75 -2.26 -7.74 -10.02
C PRO A 75 -1.19 -6.73 -10.43
N ALA A 76 0.10 -7.10 -10.29
CA ALA A 76 1.19 -6.25 -10.70
C ALA A 76 1.30 -6.15 -12.23
N ASN A 77 1.80 -5.01 -12.71
CA ASN A 77 2.08 -4.75 -14.12
C ASN A 77 0.87 -4.89 -15.06
N GLN A 78 -0.35 -4.87 -14.49
CA GLN A 78 -1.60 -4.90 -15.26
C GLN A 78 -2.36 -3.57 -15.09
N PRO A 79 -3.10 -3.11 -16.12
CA PRO A 79 -3.96 -1.94 -15.99
C PRO A 79 -5.07 -2.16 -14.99
N ILE A 80 -5.15 -1.29 -13.98
CA ILE A 80 -6.23 -1.26 -12.99
C ILE A 80 -7.13 -0.10 -13.38
N LYS A 81 -8.36 -0.44 -13.82
CA LYS A 81 -9.29 0.53 -14.34
C LYS A 81 -10.51 0.68 -13.44
N GLY A 82 -11.05 1.89 -13.42
CA GLY A 82 -12.22 2.21 -12.64
C GLY A 82 -12.69 3.64 -12.84
N THR A 83 -13.58 4.07 -11.98
CA THR A 83 -14.11 5.44 -11.96
C THR A 83 -14.17 5.94 -10.53
N LEU A 84 -13.64 7.14 -10.29
CA LEU A 84 -13.82 7.90 -9.05
C LEU A 84 -15.04 8.80 -9.23
N GLU A 85 -16.00 8.74 -8.32
CA GLU A 85 -17.22 9.54 -8.37
C GLU A 85 -17.38 10.38 -7.12
N ARG A 86 -17.72 11.67 -7.29
CA ARG A 86 -18.01 12.63 -6.21
C ARG A 86 -19.03 13.63 -6.69
N ASN A 87 -20.19 13.74 -5.98
CA ASN A 87 -21.25 14.71 -6.29
C ASN A 87 -21.70 14.72 -7.76
N GLY A 88 -21.82 13.56 -8.40
CA GLY A 88 -22.20 13.45 -9.81
C GLY A 88 -21.09 13.73 -10.82
N ASN A 89 -19.90 14.12 -10.37
CA ASN A 89 -18.72 14.21 -11.21
C ASN A 89 -17.94 12.89 -11.17
N SER A 90 -17.47 12.47 -12.31
CA SER A 90 -16.68 11.23 -12.46
C SER A 90 -15.32 11.50 -13.09
N GLN A 91 -14.32 10.82 -12.60
CA GLN A 91 -12.96 10.84 -13.09
C GLN A 91 -12.52 9.41 -13.37
N PRO A 92 -12.13 9.06 -14.61
CA PRO A 92 -11.61 7.74 -14.90
C PRO A 92 -10.29 7.48 -14.18
N LEU A 93 -10.14 6.26 -13.70
CA LEU A 93 -8.91 5.73 -13.14
C LEU A 93 -8.32 4.73 -14.16
N ASP A 94 -7.08 4.92 -14.53
CA ASP A 94 -6.28 3.95 -15.29
C ASP A 94 -4.85 4.03 -14.74
N ILE A 95 -4.47 3.02 -13.95
CA ILE A 95 -3.18 2.97 -13.26
C ILE A 95 -2.57 1.58 -13.40
N GLN A 96 -1.25 1.54 -13.53
CA GLN A 96 -0.47 0.32 -13.49
C GLN A 96 0.55 0.43 -12.35
N VAL A 97 0.67 -0.62 -11.54
CA VAL A 97 1.55 -0.67 -10.37
C VAL A 97 2.52 -1.82 -10.54
N ALA A 98 3.80 -1.58 -10.27
CA ALA A 98 4.83 -2.60 -10.42
C ALA A 98 4.78 -3.64 -9.29
N ALA A 99 5.37 -4.82 -9.51
CA ALA A 99 5.43 -5.87 -8.49
C ALA A 99 6.10 -5.37 -7.20
N GLY A 100 5.45 -5.62 -6.07
CA GLY A 100 5.90 -5.18 -4.74
C GLY A 100 5.75 -3.68 -4.46
N GLU A 101 5.35 -2.88 -5.44
CA GLU A 101 5.17 -1.43 -5.28
C GLU A 101 3.89 -1.11 -4.49
N PHE A 102 3.95 -0.07 -3.67
CA PHE A 102 2.81 0.54 -3.00
C PHE A 102 2.43 1.83 -3.72
N ALA A 103 1.16 1.98 -4.07
CA ALA A 103 0.66 3.19 -4.69
C ALA A 103 -0.52 3.77 -3.90
N SER A 104 -0.54 5.09 -3.73
CA SER A 104 -1.66 5.81 -3.12
C SER A 104 -2.28 6.74 -4.15
N VAL A 105 -3.55 6.52 -4.49
CA VAL A 105 -4.35 7.41 -5.34
C VAL A 105 -5.09 8.40 -4.45
N ILE A 106 -4.72 9.67 -4.54
CA ILE A 106 -5.32 10.75 -3.76
C ILE A 106 -6.31 11.50 -4.65
N ALA A 107 -7.59 11.46 -4.28
CA ALA A 107 -8.67 12.19 -4.96
C ALA A 107 -8.83 13.58 -4.33
N LEU A 108 -8.14 14.55 -4.90
CA LEU A 108 -8.17 15.95 -4.49
C LEU A 108 -9.44 16.67 -5.04
N PRO A 109 -9.94 17.70 -4.36
CA PRO A 109 -10.91 18.60 -4.97
C PRO A 109 -10.29 19.40 -6.12
N ASP A 110 -11.05 19.61 -7.18
CA ASP A 110 -10.70 20.50 -8.28
C ASP A 110 -11.59 21.75 -8.32
N SER A 111 -11.11 22.82 -8.93
CA SER A 111 -11.76 24.13 -8.98
C SER A 111 -13.18 24.12 -9.57
N ALA A 112 -13.51 23.16 -10.41
CA ALA A 112 -14.83 22.98 -11.04
C ALA A 112 -15.72 21.96 -10.29
N GLN A 113 -15.51 21.73 -9.01
CA GLN A 113 -16.11 20.63 -8.23
C GLN A 113 -15.78 19.23 -8.77
N GLY A 114 -14.80 19.16 -9.64
CA GLY A 114 -14.27 17.94 -10.20
C GLY A 114 -13.37 17.16 -9.22
N ILE A 115 -12.74 16.13 -9.76
CA ILE A 115 -11.78 15.29 -9.05
C ILE A 115 -10.44 15.39 -9.79
N ARG A 116 -9.42 15.87 -9.11
CA ARG A 116 -8.03 15.77 -9.56
C ARG A 116 -7.37 14.61 -8.83
N GLN A 117 -6.85 13.65 -9.55
CA GLN A 117 -6.13 12.54 -8.96
C GLN A 117 -4.62 12.76 -8.98
N VAL A 118 -3.97 12.42 -7.88
CA VAL A 118 -2.52 12.37 -7.74
C VAL A 118 -2.14 10.95 -7.33
N VAL A 119 -1.15 10.37 -8.00
CA VAL A 119 -0.66 9.02 -7.70
C VAL A 119 0.72 9.14 -7.07
N ILE A 120 0.82 8.73 -5.81
CA ILE A 120 2.08 8.66 -5.08
C ILE A 120 2.54 7.21 -5.08
N ARG A 121 3.78 6.99 -5.49
CA ARG A 121 4.40 5.66 -5.60
C ARG A 121 5.51 5.52 -4.59
N GLU A 122 5.55 4.37 -3.94
CA GLU A 122 6.52 4.06 -2.92
C GLU A 122 7.07 2.64 -3.13
N GLN A 123 8.38 2.52 -3.20
CA GLN A 123 9.02 1.21 -3.13
C GLN A 123 9.08 0.77 -1.65
N PRO A 124 8.93 -0.53 -1.36
CA PRO A 124 9.08 -1.00 0.00
C PRO A 124 10.46 -0.65 0.52
N ASP A 125 10.50 -0.12 1.75
CA ASP A 125 11.73 0.09 2.49
C ASP A 125 12.12 -1.18 3.26
N ASP A 126 13.35 -1.21 3.77
CA ASP A 126 13.78 -2.29 4.66
C ASP A 126 12.90 -2.32 5.91
N PHE A 127 12.20 -3.43 6.09
CA PHE A 127 11.32 -3.62 7.24
C PHE A 127 12.14 -3.88 8.51
N ASN A 128 11.95 -3.04 9.52
CA ASN A 128 12.55 -3.25 10.84
C ASN A 128 11.45 -3.45 11.89
N SER A 129 11.24 -4.69 12.30
CA SER A 129 10.21 -5.07 13.27
C SER A 129 10.38 -4.45 14.67
N LEU A 130 11.55 -3.88 14.99
CA LEU A 130 11.81 -3.18 16.26
C LEU A 130 11.51 -1.67 16.19
N ARG A 131 11.17 -1.17 15.03
CA ARG A 131 10.90 0.26 14.78
C ARG A 131 9.50 0.44 14.21
N ALA A 132 8.92 1.60 14.42
CA ALA A 132 7.78 2.05 13.63
C ALA A 132 8.29 2.64 12.31
N SER A 133 7.56 2.48 11.23
CA SER A 133 7.85 3.11 9.95
C SER A 133 6.86 4.25 9.72
N LEU A 134 7.35 5.48 9.56
CA LEU A 134 6.51 6.67 9.32
C LEU A 134 6.81 7.23 7.94
N ALA A 135 5.77 7.40 7.12
CA ALA A 135 5.82 8.15 5.87
C ALA A 135 5.22 9.55 6.03
N PHE A 136 5.75 10.48 5.26
CA PHE A 136 5.13 11.78 5.00
C PHE A 136 4.90 11.94 3.51
N ILE A 137 3.63 12.07 3.12
CA ILE A 137 3.16 12.25 1.75
C ILE A 137 2.75 13.71 1.59
N SER A 138 3.31 14.40 0.60
CA SER A 138 2.93 15.77 0.27
C SER A 138 2.04 15.77 -0.97
N ALA A 139 0.80 16.28 -0.85
CA ALA A 139 -0.16 16.42 -1.94
C ALA A 139 -0.86 17.80 -1.95
N ASP A 140 -0.18 18.81 -1.41
CA ASP A 140 -0.63 20.21 -1.45
C ASP A 140 0.48 21.11 -2.02
N PRO A 141 0.38 21.54 -3.29
CA PRO A 141 1.39 22.38 -3.92
C PRO A 141 1.47 23.80 -3.30
N ALA A 142 0.47 24.23 -2.53
CA ALA A 142 0.51 25.52 -1.85
C ALA A 142 1.44 25.52 -0.63
N CYS A 143 1.71 24.35 -0.05
CA CYS A 143 2.67 24.18 1.05
C CYS A 143 4.09 24.00 0.51
N THR A 144 4.77 25.10 0.20
CA THR A 144 6.14 25.02 -0.30
C THR A 144 7.11 24.54 0.79
N GLN A 145 8.12 23.75 0.39
CA GLN A 145 9.10 23.16 1.33
C GLN A 145 8.39 22.41 2.47
N ALA A 146 7.39 21.58 2.10
CA ALA A 146 6.60 20.84 3.06
C ALA A 146 7.47 19.95 3.96
N GLY A 147 7.18 19.95 5.26
CA GLY A 147 7.91 19.14 6.23
C GLY A 147 7.07 18.81 7.46
N LEU A 148 7.55 17.88 8.25
CA LEU A 148 6.98 17.57 9.56
C LEU A 148 8.04 17.76 10.65
N ARG A 149 7.60 18.35 11.76
CA ARG A 149 8.41 18.54 12.96
C ARG A 149 7.74 17.83 14.14
N ALA A 150 8.49 17.31 15.09
CA ALA A 150 7.94 16.82 16.34
C ALA A 150 7.30 18.00 17.10
N ALA A 151 6.02 17.92 17.42
CA ALA A 151 5.27 18.99 18.05
C ALA A 151 5.88 19.36 19.42
N GLY A 152 5.98 20.66 19.70
CA GLY A 152 6.60 21.19 20.91
C GLY A 152 8.12 21.01 20.99
N LYS A 153 8.77 20.50 19.93
CA LYS A 153 10.22 20.31 19.82
C LYS A 153 10.72 20.95 18.53
N ASN A 154 11.97 21.39 18.52
CA ASN A 154 12.61 21.91 17.31
C ASN A 154 13.35 20.78 16.56
N THR A 155 12.67 19.64 16.37
CA THR A 155 13.24 18.46 15.71
C THR A 155 12.45 18.14 14.47
N ASP A 156 13.07 18.33 13.30
CA ASP A 156 12.45 18.00 12.03
C ASP A 156 12.49 16.49 11.82
N LEU A 157 11.34 15.93 11.49
CA LEU A 157 11.17 14.53 11.10
C LEU A 157 11.34 14.40 9.58
N PHE A 158 10.77 15.32 8.83
CA PHE A 158 10.87 15.40 7.36
C PHE A 158 11.11 16.87 6.97
N LYS A 159 11.87 17.07 5.91
CA LYS A 159 12.19 18.40 5.38
C LYS A 159 12.01 18.41 3.87
N GLU A 160 11.47 19.52 3.37
CA GLU A 160 11.47 19.84 1.93
C GLU A 160 10.94 18.69 1.07
N VAL A 161 9.85 18.03 1.52
CA VAL A 161 9.19 16.97 0.75
C VAL A 161 8.45 17.62 -0.40
N ALA A 162 8.82 17.27 -1.63
CA ALA A 162 8.23 17.85 -2.83
C ALA A 162 6.76 17.48 -2.96
N ASP A 163 5.94 18.37 -3.55
CA ASP A 163 4.56 18.05 -3.90
C ASP A 163 4.52 16.83 -4.84
N GLY A 164 3.54 15.95 -4.63
CA GLY A 164 3.43 14.70 -5.36
C GLY A 164 4.44 13.64 -4.97
N SER A 165 5.11 13.75 -3.83
CA SER A 165 6.12 12.80 -3.38
C SER A 165 5.92 12.29 -1.96
N VAL A 166 6.67 11.25 -1.60
CA VAL A 166 6.69 10.63 -0.27
C VAL A 166 8.12 10.47 0.22
N GLN A 167 8.31 10.68 1.50
CA GLN A 167 9.52 10.25 2.21
C GLN A 167 9.12 9.36 3.37
N ARG A 168 9.90 8.31 3.64
CA ARG A 168 9.67 7.36 4.73
C ARG A 168 10.93 7.20 5.57
N ARG A 169 10.74 6.97 6.88
CA ARG A 169 11.82 6.70 7.81
C ARG A 169 11.40 5.82 8.96
N ALA A 170 12.34 5.07 9.49
CA ALA A 170 12.17 4.31 10.73
C ALA A 170 12.25 5.23 11.95
N ILE A 171 11.30 5.11 12.88
CA ILE A 171 11.21 5.89 14.13
C ILE A 171 11.14 4.93 15.32
N ASN A 172 11.61 5.35 16.48
CA ASN A 172 11.40 4.58 17.72
C ASN A 172 9.90 4.53 18.06
N PRO A 173 9.40 3.40 18.61
CA PRO A 173 8.04 3.32 19.12
C PRO A 173 7.84 4.28 20.30
N VAL A 174 7.19 5.41 20.04
CA VAL A 174 6.95 6.49 21.01
C VAL A 174 5.59 7.12 20.79
N ASN A 175 5.05 7.79 21.80
CA ASN A 175 3.96 8.75 21.60
C ASN A 175 4.49 9.93 20.81
N LEU A 176 3.84 10.28 19.71
CA LEU A 176 4.29 11.31 18.81
C LEU A 176 3.13 12.19 18.35
N SER A 177 3.29 13.49 18.52
CA SER A 177 2.48 14.49 17.83
C SER A 177 3.38 15.24 16.84
N VAL A 178 2.86 15.56 15.67
CA VAL A 178 3.61 16.22 14.60
C VAL A 178 2.99 17.56 14.24
N GLN A 179 3.84 18.50 13.86
CA GLN A 179 3.49 19.83 13.38
C GLN A 179 3.84 19.94 11.90
N LEU A 180 2.87 20.37 11.08
CA LEU A 180 3.13 20.74 9.69
C LEU A 180 4.02 21.98 9.62
N VAL A 181 4.97 21.93 8.69
CA VAL A 181 5.84 23.08 8.35
C VAL A 181 5.73 23.35 6.86
N CYS A 182 5.42 24.59 6.49
CA CYS A 182 5.45 25.08 5.11
C CYS A 182 6.37 26.31 5.07
N ALA A 183 7.31 26.38 4.14
CA ALA A 183 8.30 27.44 4.04
C ALA A 183 8.93 27.80 5.40
N GLN A 184 9.33 26.78 6.16
CA GLN A 184 9.95 26.84 7.50
C GLN A 184 9.04 27.38 8.63
N THR A 185 7.76 27.67 8.33
CA THR A 185 6.79 28.15 9.31
C THR A 185 5.81 27.06 9.71
N ASN A 186 5.49 26.96 11.00
CA ASN A 186 4.47 26.04 11.49
C ASN A 186 3.09 26.45 10.98
N VAL A 187 2.30 25.48 10.49
CA VAL A 187 0.97 25.71 9.92
C VAL A 187 -0.06 24.78 10.58
N GLY A 188 -1.21 25.32 10.94
CA GLY A 188 -2.30 24.59 11.55
C GLY A 188 -2.01 24.10 12.98
N ALA A 189 -2.91 23.29 13.50
CA ALA A 189 -2.73 22.63 14.79
C ALA A 189 -1.86 21.37 14.65
N PRO A 190 -1.13 20.96 15.71
CA PRO A 190 -0.45 19.68 15.72
C PRO A 190 -1.40 18.52 15.54
N LEU A 191 -0.97 17.49 14.81
CA LEU A 191 -1.66 16.21 14.68
C LEU A 191 -1.08 15.22 15.67
N ASP A 192 -1.93 14.64 16.53
CA ASP A 192 -1.53 13.56 17.41
C ASP A 192 -1.58 12.22 16.67
N LEU A 193 -0.44 11.54 16.58
CA LEU A 193 -0.32 10.21 15.98
C LEU A 193 -0.54 9.09 17.03
N GLY A 194 -0.66 9.44 18.32
CA GLY A 194 -0.72 8.50 19.42
C GLY A 194 0.57 7.71 19.61
N GLN A 195 0.45 6.51 20.17
CA GLN A 195 1.55 5.58 20.39
C GLN A 195 1.89 4.85 19.11
N LEU A 196 3.02 5.20 18.50
CA LEU A 196 3.57 4.43 17.39
C LEU A 196 4.10 3.09 17.89
N LYS A 197 3.76 1.99 17.23
CA LYS A 197 4.15 0.64 17.65
C LYS A 197 5.26 0.09 16.76
N ALA A 198 6.14 -0.72 17.36
CA ALA A 198 7.17 -1.45 16.63
C ALA A 198 6.53 -2.41 15.62
N GLY A 199 7.09 -2.50 14.42
CA GLY A 199 6.58 -3.35 13.34
C GLY A 199 5.37 -2.77 12.60
N GLU A 200 4.79 -1.65 13.04
CA GLU A 200 3.69 -1.01 12.34
C GLU A 200 4.17 0.11 11.41
N ARG A 201 3.37 0.36 10.37
CA ARG A 201 3.63 1.38 9.34
C ARG A 201 2.52 2.42 9.38
N TYR A 202 2.91 3.67 9.27
CA TYR A 202 2.01 4.83 9.32
C TYR A 202 2.31 5.78 8.18
N SER A 203 1.29 6.49 7.71
CA SER A 203 1.41 7.58 6.76
C SER A 203 0.74 8.84 7.29
N VAL A 204 1.45 9.95 7.26
CA VAL A 204 0.88 11.28 7.43
C VAL A 204 0.78 11.92 6.05
N VAL A 205 -0.42 12.31 5.66
CA VAL A 205 -0.70 12.86 4.33
C VAL A 205 -1.04 14.34 4.48
N LEU A 206 -0.28 15.19 3.81
CA LEU A 206 -0.57 16.60 3.66
C LEU A 206 -1.55 16.79 2.51
N LEU A 207 -2.68 17.43 2.81
CA LEU A 207 -3.79 17.67 1.88
C LEU A 207 -4.19 19.12 1.89
N PRO A 208 -4.65 19.67 0.74
CA PRO A 208 -5.27 21.00 0.70
C PRO A 208 -6.65 20.96 1.35
N GLY A 209 -6.97 21.98 2.14
CA GLY A 209 -8.28 22.13 2.75
C GLY A 209 -8.85 23.52 2.52
N ALA A 210 -10.16 23.69 2.72
CA ALA A 210 -10.86 24.98 2.54
C ALA A 210 -10.31 26.09 3.45
N ASN A 211 -9.80 25.72 4.64
CA ASN A 211 -9.23 26.63 5.63
C ASN A 211 -7.70 26.58 5.70
N GLY A 212 -7.06 26.11 4.65
CA GLY A 212 -5.62 25.88 4.58
C GLY A 212 -5.23 24.41 4.64
N PRO A 213 -3.93 24.10 4.48
CA PRO A 213 -3.45 22.73 4.46
C PRO A 213 -3.70 22.01 5.79
N TYR A 214 -3.97 20.72 5.72
CA TYR A 214 -4.17 19.88 6.89
C TYR A 214 -3.46 18.53 6.76
N LEU A 215 -3.26 17.87 7.88
CA LEU A 215 -2.64 16.55 7.96
C LEU A 215 -3.70 15.47 8.22
N LEU A 216 -3.61 14.36 7.51
CA LEU A 216 -4.42 13.15 7.71
C LEU A 216 -3.49 11.99 8.09
N LEU A 217 -3.82 11.29 9.19
CA LEU A 217 -3.11 10.08 9.61
C LEU A 217 -3.77 8.84 9.00
N ALA A 218 -2.98 7.92 8.52
CA ALA A 218 -3.38 6.56 8.17
C ALA A 218 -2.42 5.53 8.76
N THR A 219 -2.95 4.39 9.20
CA THR A 219 -2.15 3.18 9.45
C THR A 219 -2.09 2.39 8.15
N ASP A 220 -0.89 1.98 7.75
CA ASP A 220 -0.68 1.29 6.47
C ASP A 220 -0.95 -0.21 6.66
N VAL A 221 -2.22 -0.60 6.55
CA VAL A 221 -2.70 -1.97 6.71
C VAL A 221 -2.98 -2.56 5.33
N LEU A 222 -2.71 -3.86 5.17
CA LEU A 222 -3.12 -4.63 3.98
C LEU A 222 -4.56 -5.12 4.19
N ALA A 223 -5.41 -4.95 3.18
CA ALA A 223 -6.74 -5.52 3.17
C ALA A 223 -6.66 -7.06 3.09
N HIS A 224 -7.55 -7.72 3.85
CA HIS A 224 -7.65 -9.18 3.94
C HIS A 224 -8.85 -9.71 3.15
#